data_0a075a58a29fbfd1b3dea285a064c0be
#
_entry.id   0a075a58a29fbfd1b3dea285a064c0be
#
_cell.length_a   1.000
_cell.length_b   1.000
_cell.length_c   1.000
_cell.angle_alpha   90.00
_cell.angle_beta   90.00
_cell.angle_gamma   90.00
#
_symmetry.space_group_name_H-M   'P 1'
#
loop_
_entity.id
_entity.type
_entity.pdbx_description
1 polymer ?
#
loop_
_entity_poly.entity_id
_entity_poly.type
_entity_poly.pdbx_seq_one_letter_code
_entity_poly.pdbx_strand_id
1 'polypeptide(L)'
;MNNSSRKRQAGFSLIELIIAMAITILITAVAGRLLAQSMNIRTRANEKVDALADAQRALNIMSREIAEAGFNLSDNGIVAADSVTDANGNSTLRIRSNLNRFNTTANPWYAGGGVGSGPQNAIGPSSDDAGEDVKYFVYDAGNTNLLARYDAYGGGSTVLANRLDSLHIHYFDQKVTYSTAACDISAPSVTELTDLSLAKYVVIAVCVNQSAVGAPGSPGYQPSTNVLLVSDVALRNSNLTIY
;
A
#
# COMPACT_ATOMS: atom_id res chain seq x y z
N MET A 1 36.43 -45.85 -68.27
CA MET A 1 37.39 -44.93 -67.59
C MET A 1 36.56 -43.90 -66.82
N ASN A 2 36.55 -44.07 -65.51
CA ASN A 2 35.67 -43.23 -64.64
C ASN A 2 36.59 -42.20 -63.92
N ASN A 3 36.55 -40.96 -64.37
CA ASN A 3 37.39 -39.88 -63.85
C ASN A 3 36.64 -39.21 -62.64
N SER A 4 36.85 -39.74 -61.45
CA SER A 4 36.39 -39.13 -60.23
C SER A 4 37.22 -37.90 -59.91
N SER A 5 36.68 -36.73 -60.20
CA SER A 5 37.28 -35.45 -59.79
C SER A 5 37.22 -35.32 -58.29
N ARG A 6 38.31 -35.50 -57.59
CA ARG A 6 38.52 -35.20 -56.19
C ARG A 6 38.36 -33.68 -55.99
N LYS A 7 37.23 -33.25 -55.44
CA LYS A 7 37.05 -31.87 -54.93
C LYS A 7 38.08 -31.65 -53.83
N ARG A 8 39.04 -30.72 -54.08
CA ARG A 8 39.92 -30.25 -53.01
C ARG A 8 39.15 -29.60 -51.91
N GLN A 9 39.17 -30.17 -50.73
CA GLN A 9 38.66 -29.50 -49.55
C GLN A 9 39.60 -28.34 -49.22
N ALA A 10 39.14 -27.11 -49.42
CA ALA A 10 39.83 -25.92 -48.96
C ALA A 10 39.70 -25.83 -47.42
N GLY A 11 40.83 -25.90 -46.72
CA GLY A 11 40.85 -25.66 -45.28
C GLY A 11 40.61 -24.19 -44.96
N PHE A 12 40.08 -23.91 -43.79
CA PHE A 12 39.86 -22.55 -43.28
C PHE A 12 41.22 -21.83 -43.08
N SER A 13 41.27 -20.57 -43.48
CA SER A 13 42.40 -19.69 -43.22
C SER A 13 42.45 -19.32 -41.73
N LEU A 14 43.62 -19.22 -41.13
CA LEU A 14 43.83 -18.81 -39.76
C LEU A 14 43.22 -17.41 -39.49
N ILE A 15 43.33 -16.51 -40.47
CA ILE A 15 42.73 -15.17 -40.38
C ILE A 15 41.20 -15.20 -40.34
N GLU A 16 40.58 -16.10 -41.09
CA GLU A 16 39.13 -16.28 -41.13
C GLU A 16 38.59 -16.80 -39.80
N LEU A 17 39.35 -17.68 -39.15
CA LEU A 17 39.01 -18.16 -37.79
C LEU A 17 39.09 -17.03 -36.77
N ILE A 18 40.13 -16.19 -36.81
CA ILE A 18 40.29 -15.05 -35.89
C ILE A 18 39.12 -14.04 -36.08
N ILE A 19 38.77 -13.73 -37.31
CA ILE A 19 37.66 -12.81 -37.61
C ILE A 19 36.34 -13.40 -37.11
N ALA A 20 36.08 -14.68 -37.34
CA ALA A 20 34.88 -15.35 -36.89
C ALA A 20 34.78 -15.33 -35.35
N MET A 21 35.87 -15.59 -34.63
CA MET A 21 35.89 -15.49 -33.15
C MET A 21 35.64 -14.07 -32.66
N ALA A 22 36.28 -13.07 -33.29
CA ALA A 22 36.08 -11.67 -32.92
C ALA A 22 34.59 -11.23 -33.07
N ILE A 23 33.98 -11.58 -34.20
CA ILE A 23 32.56 -11.30 -34.47
C ILE A 23 31.67 -12.02 -33.45
N THR A 24 31.92 -13.27 -33.16
CA THR A 24 31.15 -14.05 -32.19
C THR A 24 31.20 -13.45 -30.79
N ILE A 25 32.38 -13.03 -30.32
CA ILE A 25 32.56 -12.37 -29.04
C ILE A 25 31.77 -11.06 -29.00
N LEU A 26 31.82 -10.26 -30.06
CA LEU A 26 31.12 -8.99 -30.14
C LEU A 26 29.60 -9.18 -30.10
N ILE A 27 29.06 -10.12 -30.87
CA ILE A 27 27.64 -10.45 -30.87
C ILE A 27 27.20 -10.95 -29.50
N THR A 28 27.98 -11.84 -28.87
CA THR A 28 27.65 -12.37 -27.54
C THR A 28 27.66 -11.28 -26.48
N ALA A 29 28.61 -10.33 -26.54
CA ALA A 29 28.67 -9.21 -25.61
C ALA A 29 27.43 -8.28 -25.75
N VAL A 30 27.00 -8.00 -26.98
CA VAL A 30 25.80 -7.18 -27.23
C VAL A 30 24.53 -7.92 -26.77
N ALA A 31 24.39 -9.19 -27.10
CA ALA A 31 23.26 -10.02 -26.67
C ALA A 31 23.16 -10.13 -25.15
N GLY A 32 24.29 -10.30 -24.46
CA GLY A 32 24.37 -10.35 -23.02
C GLY A 32 23.87 -9.05 -22.35
N ARG A 33 24.29 -7.91 -22.91
CA ARG A 33 23.80 -6.59 -22.42
C ARG A 33 22.27 -6.41 -22.59
N LEU A 34 21.74 -6.77 -23.75
CA LEU A 34 20.31 -6.68 -24.03
C LEU A 34 19.50 -7.62 -23.12
N LEU A 35 20.01 -8.81 -22.88
CA LEU A 35 19.34 -9.75 -21.96
C LEU A 35 19.31 -9.22 -20.52
N ALA A 36 20.44 -8.73 -20.00
CA ALA A 36 20.53 -8.14 -18.67
C ALA A 36 19.56 -6.95 -18.53
N GLN A 37 19.50 -6.08 -19.53
CA GLN A 37 18.56 -4.95 -19.55
C GLN A 37 17.10 -5.41 -19.55
N SER A 38 16.77 -6.42 -20.34
CA SER A 38 15.42 -7.00 -20.38
C SER A 38 15.00 -7.60 -19.03
N MET A 39 15.93 -8.28 -18.34
CA MET A 39 15.68 -8.84 -17.03
C MET A 39 15.42 -7.74 -15.99
N ASN A 40 16.21 -6.67 -15.98
CA ASN A 40 16.00 -5.54 -15.07
C ASN A 40 14.63 -4.87 -15.28
N ILE A 41 14.19 -4.70 -16.52
CA ILE A 41 12.87 -4.14 -16.84
C ILE A 41 11.74 -5.04 -16.30
N ARG A 42 11.88 -6.36 -16.49
CA ARG A 42 10.87 -7.33 -15.97
C ARG A 42 10.81 -7.34 -14.46
N THR A 43 11.97 -7.38 -13.79
CA THR A 43 12.01 -7.34 -12.32
C THR A 43 11.30 -6.10 -11.79
N ARG A 44 11.62 -4.93 -12.34
CA ARG A 44 10.96 -3.68 -11.95
C ARG A 44 9.46 -3.68 -12.22
N ALA A 45 9.04 -4.21 -13.36
CA ALA A 45 7.61 -4.30 -13.69
C ALA A 45 6.86 -5.18 -12.67
N ASN A 46 7.45 -6.32 -12.30
CA ASN A 46 6.87 -7.20 -11.28
C ASN A 46 6.81 -6.51 -9.91
N GLU A 47 7.90 -5.89 -9.48
CA GLU A 47 7.95 -5.14 -8.22
C GLU A 47 6.90 -4.02 -8.15
N LYS A 48 6.64 -3.35 -9.28
CA LYS A 48 5.58 -2.35 -9.37
C LYS A 48 4.20 -2.97 -9.22
N VAL A 49 3.94 -4.06 -9.91
CA VAL A 49 2.65 -4.75 -9.83
C VAL A 49 2.39 -5.24 -8.41
N ASP A 50 3.38 -5.83 -7.77
CA ASP A 50 3.28 -6.33 -6.40
C ASP A 50 3.01 -5.18 -5.41
N ALA A 51 3.78 -4.09 -5.48
CA ALA A 51 3.59 -2.94 -4.60
C ALA A 51 2.22 -2.26 -4.78
N LEU A 52 1.73 -2.16 -6.03
CA LEU A 52 0.39 -1.61 -6.31
C LEU A 52 -0.72 -2.55 -5.83
N ALA A 53 -0.55 -3.87 -5.98
CA ALA A 53 -1.52 -4.86 -5.49
C ALA A 53 -1.62 -4.82 -3.97
N ASP A 54 -0.49 -4.74 -3.27
CA ASP A 54 -0.44 -4.60 -1.81
C ASP A 54 -1.10 -3.31 -1.34
N ALA A 55 -0.77 -2.17 -1.98
CA ALA A 55 -1.37 -0.88 -1.65
C ALA A 55 -2.88 -0.86 -1.91
N GLN A 56 -3.35 -1.45 -3.01
CA GLN A 56 -4.79 -1.56 -3.31
C GLN A 56 -5.50 -2.45 -2.28
N ARG A 57 -4.88 -3.55 -1.88
CA ARG A 57 -5.41 -4.42 -0.83
C ARG A 57 -5.49 -3.67 0.51
N ALA A 58 -4.45 -2.92 0.86
CA ALA A 58 -4.42 -2.11 2.07
C ALA A 58 -5.53 -1.05 2.07
N LEU A 59 -5.72 -0.32 0.96
CA LEU A 59 -6.81 0.64 0.81
C LEU A 59 -8.18 -0.01 0.97
N ASN A 60 -8.39 -1.20 0.43
CA ASN A 60 -9.66 -1.92 0.57
C ASN A 60 -9.93 -2.32 2.03
N ILE A 61 -8.90 -2.75 2.77
CA ILE A 61 -9.01 -3.06 4.20
C ILE A 61 -9.33 -1.78 4.99
N MET A 62 -8.54 -0.72 4.80
CA MET A 62 -8.74 0.57 5.45
C MET A 62 -10.15 1.12 5.18
N SER A 63 -10.57 1.14 3.93
CA SER A 63 -11.88 1.67 3.53
C SER A 63 -13.03 0.95 4.21
N ARG A 64 -12.94 -0.37 4.33
CA ARG A 64 -13.95 -1.18 5.02
C ARG A 64 -13.99 -0.87 6.52
N GLU A 65 -12.84 -0.90 7.18
CA GLU A 65 -12.76 -0.67 8.62
C GLU A 65 -13.11 0.78 8.99
N ILE A 66 -12.71 1.76 8.17
CA ILE A 66 -13.11 3.16 8.36
C ILE A 66 -14.62 3.33 8.18
N ALA A 67 -15.24 2.65 7.21
CA ALA A 67 -16.70 2.70 7.03
C ALA A 67 -17.48 2.12 8.23
N GLU A 68 -16.85 1.22 8.98
CA GLU A 68 -17.41 0.59 10.18
C GLU A 68 -17.08 1.37 11.47
N ALA A 69 -16.21 2.39 11.39
CA ALA A 69 -15.85 3.21 12.55
C ALA A 69 -17.10 3.84 13.18
N GLY A 70 -17.10 3.94 14.51
CA GLY A 70 -18.23 4.46 15.29
C GLY A 70 -19.41 3.49 15.43
N PHE A 71 -19.34 2.29 14.85
CA PHE A 71 -20.43 1.32 14.99
C PHE A 71 -20.67 1.00 16.47
N ASN A 72 -21.92 1.14 16.94
CA ASN A 72 -22.33 0.99 18.33
C ASN A 72 -21.56 1.86 19.36
N LEU A 73 -20.97 2.96 18.92
CA LEU A 73 -20.36 3.99 19.75
C LEU A 73 -21.21 5.26 19.75
N SER A 74 -20.96 6.16 20.70
CA SER A 74 -21.61 7.48 20.77
C SER A 74 -20.97 8.54 19.89
N ASP A 75 -19.83 8.22 19.27
CA ASP A 75 -19.05 9.07 18.41
C ASP A 75 -18.81 8.42 17.03
N ASN A 76 -18.09 9.09 16.17
CA ASN A 76 -17.76 8.58 14.85
C ASN A 76 -16.61 7.55 14.83
N GLY A 77 -16.10 7.17 16.00
CA GLY A 77 -15.04 6.16 16.16
C GLY A 77 -13.65 6.63 15.82
N ILE A 78 -13.42 7.86 15.38
CA ILE A 78 -12.08 8.39 15.09
C ILE A 78 -11.45 8.90 16.39
N VAL A 79 -10.26 8.38 16.73
CA VAL A 79 -9.52 8.81 17.92
C VAL A 79 -8.59 9.95 17.54
N ALA A 80 -9.03 11.19 17.75
CA ALA A 80 -8.31 12.40 17.31
C ALA A 80 -6.89 12.49 17.88
N ALA A 81 -6.66 12.08 19.12
CA ALA A 81 -5.35 12.11 19.76
C ALA A 81 -4.28 11.23 19.08
N ASP A 82 -4.72 10.17 18.39
CA ASP A 82 -3.87 9.22 17.67
C ASP A 82 -4.01 9.31 16.14
N SER A 83 -4.87 10.21 15.66
CA SER A 83 -5.09 10.45 14.23
C SER A 83 -4.43 11.77 13.84
N VAL A 84 -3.10 11.73 13.72
CA VAL A 84 -2.24 12.90 13.56
C VAL A 84 -1.26 12.69 12.40
N THR A 85 -0.65 13.77 11.95
CA THR A 85 0.46 13.70 10.99
C THR A 85 1.77 13.54 11.75
N ASP A 86 2.60 12.58 11.35
CA ASP A 86 3.91 12.34 11.93
C ASP A 86 4.97 13.37 11.48
N ALA A 87 6.18 13.27 12.01
CA ALA A 87 7.28 14.17 11.68
C ALA A 87 7.73 14.09 10.21
N ASN A 88 7.40 13.01 9.51
CA ASN A 88 7.72 12.78 8.10
C ASN A 88 6.59 13.22 7.17
N GLY A 89 5.50 13.77 7.71
CA GLY A 89 4.33 14.20 6.95
C GLY A 89 3.31 13.11 6.67
N ASN A 90 3.50 11.89 7.17
CA ASN A 90 2.55 10.81 7.01
C ASN A 90 1.41 10.91 8.02
N SER A 91 0.20 10.63 7.58
CA SER A 91 -0.95 10.54 8.48
C SER A 91 -0.94 9.23 9.25
N THR A 92 -1.32 9.30 10.51
CA THR A 92 -1.75 8.16 11.31
C THR A 92 -3.25 8.23 11.50
N LEU A 93 -3.91 7.08 11.64
CA LEU A 93 -5.34 7.00 11.88
C LEU A 93 -5.61 5.90 12.90
N ARG A 94 -6.30 6.24 13.98
CA ARG A 94 -6.85 5.25 14.91
C ARG A 94 -8.36 5.34 14.90
N ILE A 95 -8.98 4.20 14.69
CA ILE A 95 -10.43 4.06 14.64
C ILE A 95 -10.89 3.02 15.65
N ARG A 96 -12.11 3.21 16.11
CA ARG A 96 -12.79 2.30 17.02
C ARG A 96 -14.16 1.97 16.51
N SER A 97 -14.60 0.77 16.81
CA SER A 97 -15.94 0.26 16.59
C SER A 97 -16.29 -0.74 17.69
N ASN A 98 -17.57 -1.01 17.90
CA ASN A 98 -18.02 -2.06 18.79
C ASN A 98 -18.82 -3.07 17.96
N LEU A 99 -18.11 -3.96 17.31
CA LEU A 99 -18.67 -4.90 16.33
C LEU A 99 -19.49 -5.99 17.00
N ASN A 100 -19.17 -6.33 18.25
CA ASN A 100 -19.76 -7.44 18.99
C ASN A 100 -20.65 -6.95 20.14
N ARG A 101 -21.46 -5.92 19.89
CA ARG A 101 -22.39 -5.42 20.90
C ARG A 101 -23.45 -6.47 21.24
N PHE A 102 -23.20 -7.21 22.29
CA PHE A 102 -24.20 -8.07 22.89
C PHE A 102 -24.63 -7.51 24.25
N ASN A 103 -25.90 -7.32 24.43
CA ASN A 103 -26.42 -6.98 25.75
C ASN A 103 -26.32 -8.21 26.65
N THR A 104 -25.39 -8.20 27.61
CA THR A 104 -25.17 -9.30 28.56
C THR A 104 -26.42 -9.65 29.35
N THR A 105 -27.30 -8.70 29.61
CA THR A 105 -28.55 -8.90 30.32
C THR A 105 -29.56 -9.64 29.45
N ALA A 106 -29.52 -9.45 28.14
CA ALA A 106 -30.47 -10.06 27.19
C ALA A 106 -29.91 -11.32 26.50
N ASN A 107 -28.60 -11.54 26.56
CA ASN A 107 -27.96 -12.68 25.89
C ASN A 107 -27.13 -13.50 26.87
N PRO A 108 -27.71 -14.59 27.45
CA PRO A 108 -27.03 -15.44 28.42
C PRO A 108 -25.76 -16.15 27.90
N TRP A 109 -25.56 -16.20 26.61
CA TRP A 109 -24.37 -16.80 26.02
C TRP A 109 -23.08 -16.05 26.38
N TYR A 110 -23.22 -14.77 26.72
CA TYR A 110 -22.08 -13.92 27.13
C TYR A 110 -21.98 -13.68 28.61
N ALA A 111 -22.91 -14.23 29.38
CA ALA A 111 -22.97 -14.03 30.86
C ALA A 111 -21.80 -14.67 31.62
N GLY A 112 -20.96 -15.46 30.98
CA GLY A 112 -19.85 -16.13 31.63
C GLY A 112 -18.48 -15.93 31.00
N GLY A 113 -18.40 -15.26 29.88
CA GLY A 113 -17.12 -14.98 29.22
C GLY A 113 -16.80 -13.51 29.38
N GLY A 114 -15.75 -13.17 30.04
CA GLY A 114 -15.32 -11.80 30.20
C GLY A 114 -14.95 -11.07 28.91
N VAL A 115 -15.09 -11.73 27.80
CA VAL A 115 -14.85 -11.22 26.45
C VAL A 115 -16.01 -10.33 26.06
N GLY A 116 -15.72 -9.15 25.59
CA GLY A 116 -16.73 -8.20 25.15
C GLY A 116 -17.57 -7.60 26.26
N SER A 117 -17.19 -7.81 27.52
CA SER A 117 -17.90 -7.18 28.62
C SER A 117 -17.68 -5.67 28.64
N GLY A 118 -16.55 -5.22 28.20
CA GLY A 118 -16.24 -3.81 28.10
C GLY A 118 -17.02 -3.09 27.02
N PRO A 119 -16.99 -3.56 25.77
CA PRO A 119 -17.63 -2.86 24.66
C PRO A 119 -19.13 -2.76 24.80
N GLN A 120 -19.71 -3.81 25.34
CA GLN A 120 -21.15 -3.78 25.58
C GLN A 120 -21.55 -2.74 26.54
N ASN A 121 -20.68 -2.45 27.46
CA ASN A 121 -20.94 -1.51 28.52
C ASN A 121 -20.43 -0.16 28.17
N ALA A 122 -19.56 -0.13 27.21
CA ALA A 122 -18.85 1.08 26.99
C ALA A 122 -19.35 1.74 25.73
N ILE A 123 -20.00 2.71 25.98
CA ILE A 123 -19.82 3.97 25.28
C ILE A 123 -18.38 4.40 25.57
N GLY A 124 -17.43 3.61 25.25
CA GLY A 124 -16.04 3.89 25.54
C GLY A 124 -15.10 2.96 24.83
N PRO A 125 -13.84 3.30 24.83
CA PRO A 125 -12.84 2.56 24.11
C PRO A 125 -12.61 1.23 24.80
N SER A 126 -13.28 0.22 24.36
CA SER A 126 -12.86 -1.10 24.70
C SER A 126 -12.22 -1.72 23.47
N SER A 127 -11.05 -2.24 23.66
CA SER A 127 -10.31 -3.01 22.68
C SER A 127 -10.37 -4.49 23.00
N ASP A 128 -11.53 -4.93 23.52
CA ASP A 128 -11.67 -6.27 24.04
C ASP A 128 -11.78 -7.31 22.94
N ASP A 129 -12.09 -6.90 21.71
CA ASP A 129 -12.20 -7.80 20.58
C ASP A 129 -11.31 -7.40 19.39
N ALA A 130 -10.89 -8.38 18.61
CA ALA A 130 -10.04 -8.16 17.45
C ALA A 130 -10.76 -7.30 16.39
N GLY A 131 -10.08 -6.28 15.93
CA GLY A 131 -10.58 -5.36 14.91
C GLY A 131 -11.42 -4.21 15.42
N GLU A 132 -11.67 -4.11 16.72
CA GLU A 132 -12.49 -3.04 17.32
C GLU A 132 -11.71 -1.77 17.65
N ASP A 133 -10.40 -1.87 17.86
CA ASP A 133 -9.49 -0.73 18.08
C ASP A 133 -8.25 -0.90 17.22
N VAL A 134 -8.23 -0.18 16.10
CA VAL A 134 -7.23 -0.36 15.06
C VAL A 134 -6.52 0.95 14.77
N LYS A 135 -5.20 0.88 14.62
CA LYS A 135 -4.37 2.02 14.22
C LYS A 135 -3.61 1.73 12.92
N TYR A 136 -3.70 2.65 11.97
CA TYR A 136 -2.92 2.66 10.74
C TYR A 136 -1.82 3.70 10.84
N PHE A 137 -0.63 3.33 10.41
CA PHE A 137 0.53 4.22 10.42
C PHE A 137 1.58 3.77 9.42
N VAL A 138 2.45 4.68 9.04
CA VAL A 138 3.63 4.37 8.23
C VAL A 138 4.77 4.06 9.17
N TYR A 139 5.40 2.91 8.98
CA TYR A 139 6.58 2.47 9.70
C TYR A 139 7.80 2.59 8.80
N ASP A 140 8.80 3.38 9.23
CA ASP A 140 10.07 3.50 8.54
C ASP A 140 10.97 2.31 8.89
N ALA A 141 11.20 1.44 7.92
CA ALA A 141 12.11 0.29 8.03
C ALA A 141 13.54 0.62 7.54
N GLY A 142 13.91 1.90 7.50
CA GLY A 142 15.21 2.43 7.12
C GLY A 142 15.39 2.68 5.62
N ASN A 143 15.06 1.74 4.76
CA ASN A 143 15.18 1.91 3.29
C ASN A 143 13.82 1.88 2.58
N THR A 144 12.77 1.50 3.29
CA THR A 144 11.41 1.39 2.74
C THR A 144 10.39 1.73 3.82
N ASN A 145 9.40 2.51 3.46
CA ASN A 145 8.25 2.74 4.32
C ASN A 145 7.23 1.62 4.13
N LEU A 146 6.65 1.19 5.25
CA LEU A 146 5.67 0.14 5.32
C LEU A 146 4.35 0.70 5.87
N LEU A 147 3.23 0.40 5.24
CA LEU A 147 1.92 0.65 5.83
C LEU A 147 1.60 -0.47 6.80
N ALA A 148 1.47 -0.14 8.06
CA ALA A 148 1.17 -1.08 9.13
C ALA A 148 -0.22 -0.84 9.72
N ARG A 149 -0.87 -1.94 10.08
CA ARG A 149 -2.10 -1.99 10.86
C ARG A 149 -1.80 -2.60 12.22
N TYR A 150 -2.02 -1.86 13.27
CA TYR A 150 -1.94 -2.32 14.65
C TYR A 150 -3.34 -2.61 15.16
N ASP A 151 -3.51 -3.74 15.85
CA ASP A 151 -4.74 -4.14 16.50
C ASP A 151 -4.49 -4.16 18.02
N ALA A 152 -5.21 -3.35 18.74
CA ALA A 152 -5.00 -3.18 20.17
C ALA A 152 -5.32 -4.45 20.97
N TYR A 153 -6.27 -5.26 20.50
CA TYR A 153 -6.63 -6.53 21.15
C TYR A 153 -5.46 -7.51 21.19
N GLY A 154 -4.83 -7.73 20.04
CA GLY A 154 -3.70 -8.66 19.93
C GLY A 154 -2.35 -8.05 20.30
N GLY A 155 -2.27 -6.74 20.45
CA GLY A 155 -1.01 -6.00 20.66
C GLY A 155 -0.01 -6.17 19.51
N GLY A 156 -0.47 -6.59 18.33
CA GLY A 156 0.35 -6.92 17.18
C GLY A 156 0.16 -5.98 15.99
N SER A 157 1.24 -5.77 15.22
CA SER A 157 1.19 -5.04 13.97
C SER A 157 1.30 -5.99 12.78
N THR A 158 0.50 -5.73 11.75
CA THR A 158 0.54 -6.44 10.47
C THR A 158 0.90 -5.46 9.37
N VAL A 159 1.88 -5.81 8.55
CA VAL A 159 2.23 -5.03 7.36
C VAL A 159 1.18 -5.28 6.28
N LEU A 160 0.57 -4.22 5.77
CA LEU A 160 -0.43 -4.27 4.72
C LEU A 160 0.17 -3.99 3.34
N ALA A 161 1.09 -3.05 3.26
CA ALA A 161 1.76 -2.69 2.02
C ALA A 161 3.20 -2.24 2.29
N ASN A 162 4.05 -2.41 1.30
CA ASN A 162 5.44 -1.99 1.32
C ASN A 162 5.71 -0.94 0.23
N ARG A 163 6.92 -0.33 0.27
CA ARG A 163 7.38 0.66 -0.71
C ARG A 163 6.48 1.90 -0.82
N LEU A 164 5.93 2.32 0.32
CA LEU A 164 5.22 3.58 0.37
C LEU A 164 6.18 4.77 0.26
N ASP A 165 5.72 5.82 -0.42
CA ASP A 165 6.29 7.15 -0.32
C ASP A 165 5.61 7.91 0.82
N SER A 166 4.27 7.95 0.78
CA SER A 166 3.48 8.64 1.79
C SER A 166 2.08 8.06 1.97
N LEU A 167 1.50 8.34 3.12
CA LEU A 167 0.10 8.12 3.45
C LEU A 167 -0.49 9.45 3.91
N HIS A 168 -1.53 9.95 3.22
CA HIS A 168 -2.28 11.12 3.64
C HIS A 168 -3.74 10.74 3.85
N ILE A 169 -4.34 11.26 4.92
CA ILE A 169 -5.73 11.00 5.29
C ILE A 169 -6.38 12.33 5.59
N HIS A 170 -7.43 12.65 4.85
CA HIS A 170 -8.16 13.92 4.91
C HIS A 170 -9.57 13.70 5.42
N TYR A 171 -10.05 14.61 6.23
CA TYR A 171 -11.33 14.50 6.94
C TYR A 171 -12.27 15.63 6.56
N PHE A 172 -13.50 15.27 6.20
CA PHE A 172 -14.53 16.22 5.77
C PHE A 172 -15.87 15.93 6.43
N ASP A 173 -16.70 16.97 6.56
CA ASP A 173 -18.08 16.86 7.06
C ASP A 173 -19.09 16.40 6.00
N GLN A 174 -18.66 16.37 4.75
CA GLN A 174 -19.48 15.99 3.59
C GLN A 174 -18.64 15.36 2.50
N LYS A 175 -19.31 14.75 1.52
CA LYS A 175 -18.63 14.26 0.32
C LYS A 175 -17.98 15.41 -0.45
N VAL A 176 -16.71 15.24 -0.82
CA VAL A 176 -15.91 16.24 -1.51
C VAL A 176 -15.55 15.81 -2.92
N THR A 177 -15.37 16.79 -3.79
CA THR A 177 -14.70 16.60 -5.08
C THR A 177 -13.25 17.06 -4.92
N TYR A 178 -12.33 16.20 -5.28
CA TYR A 178 -10.90 16.47 -5.17
C TYR A 178 -10.19 16.21 -6.49
N SER A 179 -9.04 16.81 -6.66
CA SER A 179 -8.07 16.50 -7.71
C SER A 179 -6.85 15.83 -7.11
N THR A 180 -6.17 15.01 -7.90
CA THR A 180 -4.90 14.40 -7.49
C THR A 180 -3.75 15.38 -7.71
N ALA A 181 -2.89 15.51 -6.72
CA ALA A 181 -1.62 16.23 -6.76
C ALA A 181 -0.47 15.24 -6.53
N ALA A 182 0.78 15.68 -6.64
CA ALA A 182 1.94 14.79 -6.44
C ALA A 182 1.86 14.06 -5.10
N CYS A 183 1.55 12.78 -5.08
CA CYS A 183 1.40 11.92 -3.90
C CYS A 183 0.33 12.32 -2.87
N ASP A 184 -0.58 13.21 -3.22
CA ASP A 184 -1.66 13.68 -2.35
C ASP A 184 -2.89 14.11 -3.15
N ILE A 185 -3.93 14.59 -2.45
CA ILE A 185 -5.12 15.19 -3.04
C ILE A 185 -5.18 16.69 -2.76
N SER A 186 -5.98 17.38 -3.55
CA SER A 186 -6.37 18.77 -3.31
C SER A 186 -7.88 18.90 -3.44
N ALA A 187 -8.55 19.39 -2.40
CA ALA A 187 -9.98 19.64 -2.35
C ALA A 187 -10.26 21.15 -2.13
N PRO A 188 -10.02 22.00 -3.13
CA PRO A 188 -10.03 23.47 -2.95
C PRO A 188 -11.40 24.05 -2.60
N SER A 189 -12.47 23.30 -2.82
CA SER A 189 -13.86 23.76 -2.58
C SER A 189 -14.37 23.51 -1.16
N VAL A 190 -13.64 22.72 -0.35
CA VAL A 190 -14.06 22.33 1.00
C VAL A 190 -12.86 22.41 1.94
N THR A 191 -13.06 23.00 3.10
CA THR A 191 -12.01 23.05 4.13
C THR A 191 -11.95 21.71 4.86
N GLU A 192 -10.76 21.20 5.03
CA GLU A 192 -10.51 20.00 5.83
C GLU A 192 -10.82 20.28 7.32
N LEU A 193 -11.38 19.28 7.99
CA LEU A 193 -11.75 19.40 9.39
C LEU A 193 -10.53 19.34 10.30
N THR A 194 -10.49 20.24 11.26
CA THR A 194 -9.55 20.20 12.39
C THR A 194 -10.14 19.43 13.58
N ASP A 195 -11.47 19.44 13.72
CA ASP A 195 -12.18 18.64 14.71
C ASP A 195 -12.68 17.34 14.06
N LEU A 196 -11.97 16.27 14.30
CA LEU A 196 -12.25 14.97 13.71
C LEU A 196 -13.55 14.32 14.22
N SER A 197 -14.11 14.81 15.31
CA SER A 197 -15.41 14.33 15.81
C SER A 197 -16.57 14.66 14.87
N LEU A 198 -16.39 15.66 14.01
CA LEU A 198 -17.37 16.09 13.02
C LEU A 198 -17.20 15.37 11.67
N ALA A 199 -16.18 14.54 11.52
CA ALA A 199 -15.90 13.87 10.27
C ALA A 199 -17.00 12.87 9.89
N LYS A 200 -17.45 12.98 8.65
CA LYS A 200 -18.42 12.07 8.01
C LYS A 200 -17.87 11.43 6.75
N TYR A 201 -16.80 11.98 6.23
CA TYR A 201 -16.19 11.56 4.99
C TYR A 201 -14.68 11.61 5.11
N VAL A 202 -14.02 10.55 4.70
CA VAL A 202 -12.57 10.39 4.79
C VAL A 202 -12.03 10.08 3.40
N VAL A 203 -10.96 10.76 3.00
CA VAL A 203 -10.24 10.47 1.78
C VAL A 203 -8.84 9.99 2.14
N ILE A 204 -8.47 8.83 1.62
CA ILE A 204 -7.21 8.16 1.88
C ILE A 204 -6.38 8.22 0.62
N ALA A 205 -5.20 8.83 0.68
CA ALA A 205 -4.24 8.91 -0.40
C ALA A 205 -2.98 8.11 -0.04
N VAL A 206 -2.72 7.06 -0.79
CA VAL A 206 -1.54 6.19 -0.63
C VAL A 206 -0.63 6.36 -1.83
N CYS A 207 0.56 6.86 -1.61
CA CYS A 207 1.57 7.01 -2.64
C CYS A 207 2.58 5.86 -2.58
N VAL A 208 2.78 5.18 -3.70
CA VAL A 208 3.75 4.09 -3.85
C VAL A 208 4.95 4.59 -4.62
N ASN A 209 6.14 4.46 -4.05
CA ASN A 209 7.39 4.83 -4.67
C ASN A 209 7.99 3.65 -5.44
N GLN A 210 8.46 3.95 -6.61
CA GLN A 210 9.27 3.06 -7.41
C GLN A 210 10.64 3.68 -7.64
N SER A 211 11.65 3.14 -6.98
CA SER A 211 13.03 3.63 -7.05
C SER A 211 13.58 3.59 -8.48
N ALA A 212 14.51 4.48 -8.79
CA ALA A 212 15.24 4.47 -10.05
C ALA A 212 16.06 3.18 -10.20
N VAL A 213 16.18 2.68 -11.43
CA VAL A 213 17.01 1.53 -11.77
C VAL A 213 18.09 1.97 -12.78
N GLY A 214 19.35 1.68 -12.45
CA GLY A 214 20.50 2.11 -13.23
C GLY A 214 20.95 3.55 -12.93
N ALA A 215 22.00 4.00 -13.60
CA ALA A 215 22.48 5.36 -13.50
C ALA A 215 21.90 6.23 -14.63
N PRO A 216 21.59 7.52 -14.38
CA PRO A 216 21.15 8.42 -15.44
C PRO A 216 22.10 8.41 -16.63
N GLY A 217 21.56 8.26 -17.85
CA GLY A 217 22.34 8.19 -19.08
C GLY A 217 22.88 6.80 -19.42
N SER A 218 22.76 5.78 -18.55
CA SER A 218 23.11 4.41 -18.89
C SER A 218 22.01 3.73 -19.71
N PRO A 219 22.36 2.80 -20.61
CA PRO A 219 21.36 2.00 -21.31
C PRO A 219 20.47 1.26 -20.31
N GLY A 220 19.16 1.42 -20.44
CA GLY A 220 18.19 0.80 -19.53
C GLY A 220 17.91 1.56 -18.25
N TYR A 221 18.41 2.77 -18.09
CA TYR A 221 18.03 3.65 -16.99
C TYR A 221 16.51 3.88 -16.97
N GLN A 222 15.95 3.72 -15.81
CA GLN A 222 14.54 4.02 -15.52
C GLN A 222 14.49 4.98 -14.32
N PRO A 223 13.92 6.16 -14.48
CA PRO A 223 13.79 7.12 -13.38
C PRO A 223 12.84 6.60 -12.29
N SER A 224 12.95 7.13 -11.08
CA SER A 224 11.96 6.92 -10.04
C SER A 224 10.58 7.41 -10.50
N THR A 225 9.54 6.75 -10.08
CA THR A 225 8.16 7.15 -10.37
C THR A 225 7.28 6.89 -9.16
N ASN A 226 6.34 7.79 -8.90
CA ASN A 226 5.34 7.63 -7.87
C ASN A 226 3.98 7.33 -8.49
N VAL A 227 3.21 6.47 -7.83
CA VAL A 227 1.83 6.17 -8.22
C VAL A 227 0.94 6.44 -7.02
N LEU A 228 -0.02 7.35 -7.20
CA LEU A 228 -1.01 7.69 -6.20
C LEU A 228 -2.24 6.80 -6.36
N LEU A 229 -2.65 6.17 -5.29
CA LEU A 229 -3.93 5.47 -5.14
C LEU A 229 -4.78 6.23 -4.14
N VAL A 230 -6.03 6.48 -4.49
CA VAL A 230 -6.97 7.21 -3.63
C VAL A 230 -8.22 6.39 -3.42
N SER A 231 -8.71 6.38 -2.21
CA SER A 231 -10.02 5.82 -1.84
C SER A 231 -10.76 6.80 -0.96
N ASP A 232 -12.03 6.97 -1.21
CA ASP A 232 -12.92 7.81 -0.43
C ASP A 232 -13.97 6.96 0.31
N VAL A 233 -14.25 7.32 1.55
CA VAL A 233 -15.08 6.54 2.46
C VAL A 233 -16.04 7.43 3.23
N ALA A 234 -17.32 7.10 3.19
CA ALA A 234 -18.31 7.70 4.09
C ALA A 234 -18.36 6.89 5.40
N LEU A 235 -18.28 7.58 6.53
CA LEU A 235 -18.47 6.99 7.84
C LEU A 235 -19.98 6.69 8.02
N ARG A 236 -20.33 5.40 8.10
CA ARG A 236 -21.73 4.97 8.14
C ARG A 236 -22.41 5.32 9.46
N ASN A 237 -21.63 5.43 10.53
CA ASN A 237 -22.13 5.57 11.89
C ASN A 237 -21.96 6.98 12.46
N SER A 238 -21.53 7.95 11.65
CA SER A 238 -21.28 9.33 12.09
C SER A 238 -22.52 10.11 12.56
N ASN A 239 -23.74 9.62 12.29
CA ASN A 239 -24.99 10.26 12.64
C ASN A 239 -25.93 9.35 13.47
N LEU A 240 -25.47 8.19 13.91
CA LEU A 240 -26.29 7.29 14.69
C LEU A 240 -26.42 7.81 16.13
N THR A 241 -27.57 8.30 16.46
CA THR A 241 -28.02 8.37 17.85
C THR A 241 -28.21 6.95 18.36
N ILE A 242 -27.57 6.62 19.47
CA ILE A 242 -27.73 5.31 20.11
C ILE A 242 -29.21 5.20 20.53
N TYR A 243 -29.89 4.19 20.01
CA TYR A 243 -31.24 3.83 20.44
C TYR A 243 -31.17 2.97 21.70
#